data_88cc2f7828b87360c7d1d31fb304d6c0
#
_entry.id   88cc2f7828b87360c7d1d31fb304d6c0
#
_cell.length_a   1.000
_cell.length_b   1.000
_cell.length_c   1.000
_cell.angle_alpha   90.00
_cell.angle_beta   90.00
_cell.angle_gamma   90.00
#
_symmetry.space_group_name_H-M   'P 1'
#
loop_
_entity.id
_entity.type
_entity.pdbx_description
1 polymer ?
#
loop_
_entity_poly.entity_id
_entity_poly.type
_entity_poly.pdbx_seq_one_letter_code
_entity_poly.pdbx_strand_id
1 'polypeptide(L)'
;MDFIGIIAHWFASGGLVMYALLLCSILSLSIIIERFRYYRSKNVKLKQYMENLHDDMRKYSVHELYVKYRGQTTAADIVTAAGFRAVMRGRHPERAMESAAQLEAAKLKKGLAVLATIVTLSPILGLLGTVLGMIQSFSVFNLQQGAPMAITGGVG
;
A
#
# COMPACT_ATOMS: atom_id res chain seq x y z
N MET A 1 21.35 14.68 -26.82
CA MET A 1 21.16 13.28 -26.38
C MET A 1 19.88 13.26 -25.57
N ASP A 2 18.89 12.56 -26.09
CA ASP A 2 17.57 12.60 -25.48
C ASP A 2 17.59 11.80 -24.17
N PHE A 3 17.14 12.41 -23.10
CA PHE A 3 17.02 11.80 -21.76
C PHE A 3 16.32 10.42 -21.81
N ILE A 4 15.38 10.27 -22.71
CA ILE A 4 14.68 9.00 -22.97
C ILE A 4 15.61 7.93 -23.54
N GLY A 5 16.55 8.31 -24.43
CA GLY A 5 17.52 7.38 -25.02
C GLY A 5 18.52 6.85 -23.98
N ILE A 6 18.93 7.69 -23.03
CA ILE A 6 19.83 7.29 -21.93
C ILE A 6 19.12 6.29 -21.00
N ILE A 7 17.86 6.56 -20.63
CA ILE A 7 17.06 5.64 -19.81
C ILE A 7 16.84 4.31 -20.52
N ALA A 8 16.49 4.32 -21.81
CA ALA A 8 16.28 3.10 -22.59
C ALA A 8 17.56 2.27 -22.69
N HIS A 9 18.71 2.91 -22.83
CA HIS A 9 20.00 2.21 -22.86
C HIS A 9 20.33 1.56 -21.50
N TRP A 10 20.09 2.24 -20.40
CA TRP A 10 20.28 1.66 -19.06
C TRP A 10 19.31 0.51 -18.77
N PHE A 11 18.06 0.60 -19.27
CA PHE A 11 17.10 -0.51 -19.18
C PHE A 11 17.54 -1.73 -20.00
N ALA A 12 18.06 -1.52 -21.20
CA ALA A 12 18.58 -2.61 -22.03
C ALA A 12 19.81 -3.30 -21.40
N SER A 13 20.66 -2.53 -20.73
CA SER A 13 21.86 -3.04 -20.05
C SER A 13 21.56 -3.78 -18.74
N GLY A 14 20.44 -3.47 -18.06
CA GLY A 14 20.06 -4.05 -16.76
C GLY A 14 19.41 -5.44 -16.83
N GLY A 15 19.21 -5.98 -18.03
CA GLY A 15 18.73 -7.35 -18.24
C GLY A 15 17.32 -7.61 -17.67
N LEU A 16 17.00 -8.90 -17.46
CA LEU A 16 15.67 -9.36 -17.01
C LEU A 16 15.26 -8.79 -15.64
N VAL A 17 16.21 -8.55 -14.74
CA VAL A 17 15.96 -8.03 -13.38
C VAL A 17 15.39 -6.62 -13.41
N MET A 18 15.81 -5.81 -14.37
CA MET A 18 15.31 -4.43 -14.54
C MET A 18 13.81 -4.39 -14.84
N TYR A 19 13.32 -5.33 -15.66
CA TYR A 19 11.88 -5.47 -15.95
C TYR A 19 11.09 -5.91 -14.72
N ALA A 20 11.63 -6.82 -13.90
CA ALA A 20 11.01 -7.24 -12.64
C ALA A 20 10.90 -6.05 -11.65
N LEU A 21 11.96 -5.25 -11.51
CA LEU A 21 11.95 -4.05 -10.68
C LEU A 21 10.99 -2.98 -11.20
N LEU A 22 10.90 -2.79 -12.52
CA LEU A 22 9.93 -1.88 -13.13
C LEU A 22 8.49 -2.29 -12.79
N LEU A 23 8.18 -3.58 -12.91
CA LEU A 23 6.88 -4.13 -12.57
C LEU A 23 6.56 -3.90 -11.08
N CYS A 24 7.50 -4.18 -10.20
CA CYS A 24 7.37 -3.88 -8.76
C CYS A 24 7.11 -2.38 -8.51
N SER A 25 7.79 -1.50 -9.23
CA SER A 25 7.62 -0.04 -9.12
C SER A 25 6.21 0.39 -9.54
N ILE A 26 5.71 -0.09 -10.66
CA ILE A 26 4.35 0.23 -11.16
C ILE A 26 3.30 -0.29 -10.18
N LEU A 27 3.44 -1.53 -9.69
CA LEU A 27 2.51 -2.10 -8.71
C LEU A 27 2.51 -1.31 -7.40
N SER A 28 3.69 -0.93 -6.89
CA SER A 28 3.82 -0.11 -5.68
C SER A 28 3.13 1.23 -5.83
N LEU A 29 3.39 1.93 -6.94
CA LEU A 29 2.79 3.24 -7.21
C LEU A 29 1.27 3.16 -7.32
N SER A 30 0.75 2.12 -7.99
CA SER A 30 -0.68 1.86 -8.10
C SER A 30 -1.33 1.67 -6.72
N ILE A 31 -0.73 0.82 -5.86
CA ILE A 31 -1.23 0.59 -4.49
C ILE A 31 -1.15 1.86 -3.66
N ILE A 32 -0.06 2.62 -3.76
CA ILE A 32 0.11 3.87 -3.00
C ILE A 32 -0.97 4.88 -3.38
N ILE A 33 -1.22 5.09 -4.68
CA ILE A 33 -2.25 6.02 -5.16
C ILE A 33 -3.64 5.58 -4.69
N GLU A 34 -3.97 4.29 -4.84
CA GLU A 34 -5.24 3.73 -4.36
C GLU A 34 -5.43 3.97 -2.85
N ARG A 35 -4.42 3.66 -2.06
CA ARG A 35 -4.46 3.80 -0.59
C ARG A 35 -4.50 5.25 -0.15
N PHE A 36 -3.73 6.11 -0.78
CA PHE A 36 -3.74 7.55 -0.48
C PHE A 36 -5.14 8.15 -0.71
N ARG A 37 -5.79 7.81 -1.83
CA ARG A 37 -7.16 8.26 -2.11
C ARG A 37 -8.15 7.68 -1.09
N TYR A 38 -8.01 6.40 -0.75
CA TYR A 38 -8.87 5.74 0.23
C TYR A 38 -8.74 6.36 1.61
N TYR A 39 -7.53 6.57 2.12
CA TYR A 39 -7.31 7.19 3.43
C TYR A 39 -7.77 8.64 3.46
N ARG A 40 -7.54 9.40 2.41
CA ARG A 40 -7.98 10.78 2.32
C ARG A 40 -9.51 10.90 2.38
N SER A 41 -10.24 9.97 1.77
CA SER A 41 -11.72 9.98 1.79
C SER A 41 -12.31 9.51 3.12
N LYS A 42 -11.54 8.77 3.94
CA LYS A 42 -11.97 8.21 5.22
C LYS A 42 -11.47 8.98 6.45
N ASN A 43 -10.69 10.04 6.22
CA ASN A 43 -10.11 10.80 7.32
C ASN A 43 -11.19 11.62 8.04
N VAL A 44 -11.32 11.37 9.33
CA VAL A 44 -12.28 12.06 10.23
C VAL A 44 -11.49 12.77 11.32
N LYS A 45 -11.82 14.03 11.59
CA LYS A 45 -11.30 14.73 12.75
C LYS A 45 -11.96 14.16 14.00
N LEU A 46 -11.29 13.20 14.63
CA LEU A 46 -11.85 12.38 15.72
C LEU A 46 -12.45 13.23 16.85
N LYS A 47 -11.79 14.31 17.26
CA LYS A 47 -12.28 15.19 18.32
C LYS A 47 -13.65 15.78 17.96
N GLN A 48 -13.76 16.39 16.79
CA GLN A 48 -15.01 16.98 16.32
C GLN A 48 -16.12 15.92 16.11
N TYR A 49 -15.73 14.72 15.65
CA TYR A 49 -16.66 13.61 15.51
C TYR A 49 -17.25 13.18 16.85
N MET A 50 -16.41 13.05 17.89
CA MET A 50 -16.86 12.66 19.23
C MET A 50 -17.74 13.73 19.88
N GLU A 51 -17.44 15.01 19.69
CA GLU A 51 -18.29 16.12 20.14
C GLU A 51 -19.67 16.06 19.48
N ASN A 52 -19.71 15.92 18.15
CA ASN A 52 -20.96 15.80 17.40
C ASN A 52 -21.77 14.56 17.83
N LEU A 53 -21.10 13.42 18.01
CA LEU A 53 -21.74 12.18 18.45
C LEU A 53 -22.36 12.34 19.84
N HIS A 54 -21.64 12.99 20.76
CA HIS A 54 -22.13 13.25 22.12
C HIS A 54 -23.38 14.16 22.12
N ASP A 55 -23.37 15.20 21.29
CA ASP A 55 -24.52 16.10 21.14
C ASP A 55 -25.71 15.38 20.48
N ASP A 56 -25.45 14.53 19.49
CA ASP A 56 -26.49 13.72 18.84
C ASP A 56 -27.12 12.73 19.82
N MET A 57 -26.34 12.07 20.68
CA MET A 57 -26.84 11.15 21.69
C MET A 57 -27.75 11.82 22.74
N ARG A 58 -27.64 13.13 22.93
CA ARG A 58 -28.53 13.91 23.80
C ARG A 58 -29.86 14.29 23.14
N LYS A 59 -29.88 14.37 21.81
CA LYS A 59 -31.00 14.91 21.02
C LYS A 59 -31.87 13.85 20.39
N TYR A 60 -31.29 12.71 20.02
CA TYR A 60 -31.95 11.69 19.21
C TYR A 60 -32.08 10.36 19.95
N SER A 61 -33.12 9.61 19.62
CA SER A 61 -33.28 8.24 20.09
C SER A 61 -32.26 7.29 19.45
N VAL A 62 -32.03 6.12 20.07
CA VAL A 62 -31.09 5.11 19.55
C VAL A 62 -31.42 4.68 18.13
N HIS A 63 -32.72 4.62 17.79
CA HIS A 63 -33.16 4.25 16.43
C HIS A 63 -32.79 5.33 15.39
N GLU A 64 -33.05 6.57 15.71
CA GLU A 64 -32.72 7.71 14.83
C GLU A 64 -31.21 7.83 14.63
N LEU A 65 -30.42 7.64 15.71
CA LEU A 65 -28.96 7.59 15.62
C LEU A 65 -28.48 6.48 14.72
N TYR A 66 -29.03 5.27 14.85
CA TYR A 66 -28.69 4.17 13.95
C TYR A 66 -28.99 4.52 12.49
N VAL A 67 -30.15 5.10 12.17
CA VAL A 67 -30.51 5.49 10.81
C VAL A 67 -29.57 6.56 10.26
N LYS A 68 -29.22 7.56 11.09
CA LYS A 68 -28.30 8.65 10.74
C LYS A 68 -26.92 8.14 10.39
N TYR A 69 -26.33 7.29 11.22
CA TYR A 69 -24.95 6.83 11.08
C TYR A 69 -24.80 5.64 10.12
N ARG A 70 -25.82 4.80 9.94
CA ARG A 70 -25.78 3.66 9.02
C ARG A 70 -25.61 4.06 7.54
N GLY A 71 -26.06 5.25 7.16
CA GLY A 71 -25.98 5.77 5.79
C GLY A 71 -24.61 6.40 5.44
N GLN A 72 -23.72 6.55 6.41
CA GLN A 72 -22.44 7.18 6.25
C GLN A 72 -21.34 6.16 5.89
N THR A 73 -20.24 6.63 5.32
CA THR A 73 -19.22 5.76 4.74
C THR A 73 -17.88 5.78 5.47
N THR A 74 -17.75 6.57 6.55
CA THR A 74 -16.51 6.62 7.32
C THR A 74 -16.39 5.40 8.24
N ALA A 75 -15.16 5.01 8.58
CA ALA A 75 -14.93 3.90 9.51
C ALA A 75 -15.56 4.17 10.89
N ALA A 76 -15.50 5.42 11.36
CA ALA A 76 -16.11 5.83 12.63
C ALA A 76 -17.63 5.65 12.62
N ASP A 77 -18.30 6.03 11.55
CA ASP A 77 -19.76 5.87 11.42
C ASP A 77 -20.19 4.40 11.39
N ILE A 78 -19.43 3.55 10.69
CA ILE A 78 -19.71 2.10 10.62
C ILE A 78 -19.60 1.48 12.01
N VAL A 79 -18.57 1.83 12.77
CA VAL A 79 -18.37 1.36 14.16
C VAL A 79 -19.48 1.86 15.06
N THR A 80 -19.81 3.14 14.99
CA THR A 80 -20.88 3.77 15.78
C THR A 80 -22.24 3.16 15.46
N ALA A 81 -22.56 2.97 14.19
CA ALA A 81 -23.82 2.32 13.78
C ALA A 81 -23.90 0.86 14.26
N ALA A 82 -22.77 0.13 14.29
CA ALA A 82 -22.73 -1.23 14.84
C ALA A 82 -23.08 -1.24 16.35
N GLY A 83 -22.59 -0.25 17.11
CA GLY A 83 -22.92 -0.06 18.52
C GLY A 83 -24.42 0.20 18.73
N PHE A 84 -24.99 1.17 18.04
CA PHE A 84 -26.43 1.46 18.13
C PHE A 84 -27.31 0.28 17.73
N ARG A 85 -26.94 -0.45 16.67
CA ARG A 85 -27.64 -1.67 16.27
C ARG A 85 -27.59 -2.76 17.36
N ALA A 86 -26.48 -2.88 18.08
CA ALA A 86 -26.35 -3.84 19.17
C ALA A 86 -27.25 -3.48 20.35
N VAL A 87 -27.28 -2.18 20.74
CA VAL A 87 -28.18 -1.68 21.79
C VAL A 87 -29.64 -1.96 21.45
N MET A 88 -30.08 -1.68 20.21
CA MET A 88 -31.45 -1.97 19.76
C MET A 88 -31.82 -3.44 19.83
N ARG A 89 -30.83 -4.35 19.76
CA ARG A 89 -31.04 -5.81 19.84
C ARG A 89 -30.79 -6.39 21.23
N GLY A 90 -30.60 -5.56 22.24
CA GLY A 90 -30.26 -6.00 23.60
C GLY A 90 -28.93 -6.75 23.71
N ARG A 91 -28.01 -6.46 22.79
CA ARG A 91 -26.64 -7.06 22.79
C ARG A 91 -25.63 -6.08 23.31
N HIS A 92 -24.45 -6.58 23.67
CA HIS A 92 -23.33 -5.77 24.15
C HIS A 92 -22.76 -4.86 23.02
N PRO A 93 -22.92 -3.53 23.12
CA PRO A 93 -22.48 -2.62 22.07
C PRO A 93 -20.96 -2.63 21.87
N GLU A 94 -20.18 -2.77 22.97
CA GLU A 94 -18.72 -2.78 22.94
C GLU A 94 -18.18 -3.86 22.03
N ARG A 95 -18.67 -5.11 22.15
CA ARG A 95 -18.25 -6.23 21.30
C ARG A 95 -18.61 -6.02 19.82
N ALA A 96 -19.77 -5.44 19.57
CA ALA A 96 -20.23 -5.15 18.22
C ALA A 96 -19.37 -4.06 17.57
N MET A 97 -19.03 -3.01 18.33
CA MET A 97 -18.16 -1.93 17.89
C MET A 97 -16.73 -2.43 17.66
N GLU A 98 -16.20 -3.25 18.56
CA GLU A 98 -14.86 -3.84 18.42
C GLU A 98 -14.77 -4.71 17.16
N SER A 99 -15.73 -5.61 16.94
CA SER A 99 -15.77 -6.43 15.73
C SER A 99 -15.85 -5.59 14.46
N ALA A 100 -16.66 -4.53 14.45
CA ALA A 100 -16.77 -3.61 13.33
C ALA A 100 -15.45 -2.85 13.11
N ALA A 101 -14.80 -2.40 14.18
CA ALA A 101 -13.51 -1.70 14.13
C ALA A 101 -12.41 -2.61 13.56
N GLN A 102 -12.37 -3.89 13.97
CA GLN A 102 -11.40 -4.86 13.44
C GLN A 102 -11.61 -5.10 11.93
N LEU A 103 -12.86 -5.20 11.47
CA LEU A 103 -13.18 -5.34 10.05
C LEU A 103 -12.75 -4.10 9.25
N GLU A 104 -13.02 -2.90 9.74
CA GLU A 104 -12.59 -1.67 9.08
C GLU A 104 -11.05 -1.52 9.11
N ALA A 105 -10.39 -1.88 10.20
CA ALA A 105 -8.93 -1.92 10.27
C ALA A 105 -8.31 -2.92 9.27
N ALA A 106 -8.94 -4.08 9.07
CA ALA A 106 -8.50 -5.05 8.06
C ALA A 106 -8.64 -4.49 6.64
N LYS A 107 -9.73 -3.78 6.34
CA LYS A 107 -9.91 -3.09 5.04
C LYS A 107 -8.86 -2.00 4.84
N LEU A 108 -8.50 -1.25 5.88
CA LEU A 108 -7.43 -0.25 5.84
C LEU A 108 -6.07 -0.89 5.56
N LYS A 109 -5.79 -2.05 6.11
CA LYS A 109 -4.54 -2.79 5.90
C LYS A 109 -4.45 -3.53 4.57
N LYS A 110 -5.55 -3.66 3.83
CA LYS A 110 -5.56 -4.33 2.52
C LYS A 110 -4.54 -3.70 1.57
N GLY A 111 -3.75 -4.51 0.91
CA GLY A 111 -2.70 -4.08 -0.02
C GLY A 111 -1.36 -3.70 0.62
N LEU A 112 -1.32 -3.37 1.93
CA LEU A 112 -0.05 -3.09 2.61
C LEU A 112 0.85 -4.31 2.70
N ALA A 113 0.30 -5.53 2.76
CA ALA A 113 1.06 -6.77 2.75
C ALA A 113 1.83 -6.94 1.43
N VAL A 114 1.20 -6.63 0.29
CA VAL A 114 1.87 -6.66 -1.02
C VAL A 114 2.99 -5.62 -1.07
N LEU A 115 2.74 -4.41 -0.56
CA LEU A 115 3.75 -3.36 -0.50
C LEU A 115 4.94 -3.78 0.37
N ALA A 116 4.70 -4.40 1.53
CA ALA A 116 5.74 -4.94 2.40
C ALA A 116 6.57 -6.03 1.69
N THR A 117 5.93 -6.91 0.93
CA THR A 117 6.62 -7.92 0.11
C THR A 117 7.51 -7.27 -0.95
N ILE A 118 7.03 -6.25 -1.64
CA ILE A 118 7.83 -5.53 -2.65
C ILE A 118 9.05 -4.85 -2.00
N VAL A 119 8.86 -4.22 -0.83
CA VAL A 119 9.96 -3.56 -0.09
C VAL A 119 11.07 -4.55 0.29
N THR A 120 10.71 -5.78 0.68
CA THR A 120 11.69 -6.82 1.01
C THR A 120 12.33 -7.47 -0.23
N LEU A 121 11.58 -7.63 -1.31
CA LEU A 121 12.09 -8.26 -2.54
C LEU A 121 12.96 -7.33 -3.37
N SER A 122 12.68 -6.03 -3.39
CA SER A 122 13.41 -5.09 -4.26
C SER A 122 14.92 -5.04 -4.02
N PRO A 123 15.43 -5.01 -2.78
CA PRO A 123 16.88 -5.08 -2.54
C PRO A 123 17.50 -6.41 -2.99
N ILE A 124 16.77 -7.52 -2.81
CA ILE A 124 17.24 -8.86 -3.21
C ILE A 124 17.33 -8.93 -4.74
N LEU A 125 16.33 -8.42 -5.45
CA LEU A 125 16.35 -8.33 -6.91
C LEU A 125 17.48 -7.42 -7.41
N GLY A 126 17.74 -6.30 -6.71
CA GLY A 126 18.87 -5.43 -7.03
C GLY A 126 20.21 -6.14 -6.90
N LEU A 127 20.42 -6.87 -5.79
CA LEU A 127 21.62 -7.68 -5.60
C LEU A 127 21.77 -8.77 -6.68
N LEU A 128 20.67 -9.45 -7.00
CA LEU A 128 20.65 -10.44 -8.09
C LEU A 128 21.06 -9.80 -9.43
N GLY A 129 20.59 -8.58 -9.70
CA GLY A 129 20.95 -7.83 -10.89
C GLY A 129 22.46 -7.58 -10.99
N THR A 130 23.10 -7.16 -9.91
CA THR A 130 24.54 -6.95 -9.88
C THR A 130 25.33 -8.24 -10.07
N VAL A 131 24.91 -9.35 -9.46
CA VAL A 131 25.53 -10.66 -9.63
C VAL A 131 25.43 -11.15 -11.07
N LEU A 132 24.26 -11.04 -11.69
CA LEU A 132 24.06 -11.41 -13.10
C LEU A 132 24.87 -10.51 -14.04
N GLY A 133 24.96 -9.21 -13.76
CA GLY A 133 25.80 -8.27 -14.50
C GLY A 133 27.28 -8.64 -14.44
N MET A 134 27.79 -9.01 -13.26
CA MET A 134 29.15 -9.51 -13.13
C MET A 134 29.40 -10.79 -13.93
N ILE A 135 28.48 -11.77 -13.86
CA ILE A 135 28.59 -13.01 -14.63
C ILE A 135 28.68 -12.70 -16.14
N GLN A 136 27.83 -11.82 -16.63
CA GLN A 136 27.85 -11.41 -18.04
C GLN A 136 29.17 -10.72 -18.40
N SER A 137 29.69 -9.83 -17.55
CA SER A 137 30.96 -9.13 -17.78
C SER A 137 32.14 -10.10 -17.84
N PHE A 138 32.19 -11.09 -16.96
CA PHE A 138 33.21 -12.13 -16.98
C PHE A 138 33.09 -13.05 -18.21
N SER A 139 31.89 -13.35 -18.68
CA SER A 139 31.72 -14.16 -19.90
C SER A 139 32.22 -13.43 -21.15
N VAL A 140 31.95 -12.12 -21.26
CA VAL A 140 32.46 -11.28 -22.34
C VAL A 140 34.00 -11.16 -22.30
N PHE A 141 34.54 -10.99 -21.07
CA PHE A 141 35.98 -10.96 -20.87
C PHE A 141 36.69 -12.22 -21.36
N ASN A 142 36.16 -13.39 -21.04
CA ASN A 142 36.70 -14.67 -21.49
C ASN A 142 36.65 -14.85 -23.02
N LEU A 143 35.59 -14.33 -23.66
CA LEU A 143 35.44 -14.43 -25.13
C LEU A 143 36.34 -13.44 -25.89
N GLN A 144 36.66 -12.27 -25.30
CA GLN A 144 37.44 -11.22 -25.95
C GLN A 144 38.92 -11.20 -25.56
N GLN A 145 39.44 -12.27 -24.96
CA GLN A 145 40.87 -12.41 -24.58
C GLN A 145 41.39 -11.21 -23.71
N GLY A 146 40.61 -10.77 -22.74
CA GLY A 146 41.17 -9.92 -21.70
C GLY A 146 41.04 -8.41 -21.87
N ALA A 147 39.98 -7.91 -22.51
CA ALA A 147 39.73 -6.47 -22.51
C ALA A 147 39.27 -5.97 -21.12
N PRO A 148 40.05 -5.17 -20.38
CA PRO A 148 39.76 -4.78 -18.99
C PRO A 148 38.48 -3.96 -18.82
N MET A 149 38.02 -3.31 -19.88
CA MET A 149 36.84 -2.43 -19.87
C MET A 149 35.49 -3.19 -19.74
N ALA A 150 35.47 -4.50 -20.05
CA ALA A 150 34.23 -5.27 -19.99
C ALA A 150 33.75 -5.58 -18.56
N ILE A 151 34.65 -5.53 -17.58
CA ILE A 151 34.32 -5.83 -16.17
C ILE A 151 33.61 -4.65 -15.52
N THR A 152 34.00 -3.41 -15.82
CA THR A 152 33.43 -2.21 -15.23
C THR A 152 32.01 -1.92 -15.71
N GLY A 153 31.65 -2.31 -16.92
CA GLY A 153 30.29 -2.13 -17.46
C GLY A 153 29.21 -3.01 -16.82
N GLY A 154 29.61 -4.12 -16.15
CA GLY A 154 28.67 -5.03 -15.51
C GLY A 154 28.43 -4.79 -14.02
N VAL A 155 29.19 -3.87 -13.40
CA VAL A 155 29.12 -3.55 -11.96
C VAL A 155 28.43 -2.21 -11.70
N GLY A 156 28.26 -1.34 -12.72
CA GLY A 156 27.71 0.01 -12.64
C GLY A 156 26.18 0.14 -12.81
#